data_0f1686a48d96f52a79b21b0b4dee3c73
#
_entry.id   0f1686a48d96f52a79b21b0b4dee3c73
#
_cell.length_a   1.000
_cell.length_b   1.000
_cell.length_c   1.000
_cell.angle_alpha   90.00
_cell.angle_beta   90.00
_cell.angle_gamma   90.00
#
_symmetry.space_group_name_H-M   'P 1'
#
loop_
_entity.id
_entity.type
_entity.pdbx_description
1 polymer ?
#
loop_
_entity_poly.entity_id
_entity_poly.type
_entity_poly.pdbx_seq_one_letter_code
_entity_poly.pdbx_strand_id
1 'polypeptide(L)'
;MRYFLDTEYDGFGGKLLSIALVPEDGGEEFYAVIQHDGVADPWVERYVVPYLDMVPESLKAPRMAREEAAVSLAQWLAHDEAPDIIADWPEDLAQLSMLLVTGPGRMVAMPGLTLRFVPLHGFSTAANSAVPHNALHDARALRHHIMNHLE
;
A
#
# COMPACT_ATOMS: atom_id res chain seq x y z
N MET A 1 -5.67 -2.45 15.53
CA MET A 1 -5.11 -1.12 15.23
C MET A 1 -5.41 -0.77 13.78
N ARG A 2 -5.53 0.52 13.46
CA ARG A 2 -5.76 0.99 12.09
C ARG A 2 -4.43 1.14 11.35
N TYR A 3 -4.46 0.79 10.07
CA TYR A 3 -3.35 0.95 9.14
C TYR A 3 -3.85 1.66 7.88
N PHE A 4 -3.12 2.66 7.43
CA PHE A 4 -3.48 3.46 6.25
C PHE A 4 -2.75 2.90 5.04
N LEU A 5 -3.51 2.51 4.05
CA LEU A 5 -3.05 1.79 2.86
C LEU A 5 -3.00 2.72 1.66
N ASP A 6 -1.92 2.62 0.91
CA ASP A 6 -1.86 3.11 -0.47
C ASP A 6 -1.11 2.09 -1.33
N THR A 7 -1.44 2.03 -2.61
CA THR A 7 -0.79 1.17 -3.60
C THR A 7 -0.51 1.93 -4.88
N GLU A 8 0.52 1.50 -5.60
CA GLU A 8 0.75 1.93 -6.97
C GLU A 8 0.67 0.71 -7.88
N TYR A 9 0.04 0.87 -9.05
CA TYR A 9 -0.19 -0.23 -9.98
C TYR A 9 -0.15 0.30 -11.42
N ASP A 10 -0.03 -0.62 -12.39
CA ASP A 10 0.20 -0.29 -13.79
C ASP A 10 -1.12 0.06 -14.51
N GLY A 11 -1.68 1.23 -14.15
CA GLY A 11 -2.96 1.69 -14.69
C GLY A 11 -4.17 0.93 -14.14
N PHE A 12 -5.35 1.29 -14.61
CA PHE A 12 -6.61 0.69 -14.17
C PHE A 12 -6.60 -0.84 -14.34
N GLY A 13 -6.80 -1.55 -13.23
CA GLY A 13 -6.78 -3.01 -13.21
C GLY A 13 -5.42 -3.64 -13.46
N GLY A 14 -4.35 -2.83 -13.51
CA GLY A 14 -3.00 -3.29 -13.80
C GLY A 14 -2.32 -3.97 -12.63
N LYS A 15 -1.11 -4.48 -12.89
CA LYS A 15 -0.30 -5.21 -11.89
C LYS A 15 0.16 -4.28 -10.78
N LEU A 16 0.13 -4.78 -9.56
CA LEU A 16 0.67 -4.09 -8.39
C LEU A 16 2.17 -3.84 -8.55
N LEU A 17 2.59 -2.60 -8.30
CA LEU A 17 3.99 -2.18 -8.33
C LEU A 17 4.55 -1.96 -6.93
N SER A 18 3.78 -1.33 -6.05
CA SER A 18 4.19 -1.08 -4.67
C SER A 18 2.99 -1.01 -3.73
N ILE A 19 3.24 -1.30 -2.47
CA ILE A 19 2.23 -1.28 -1.42
C ILE A 19 2.84 -0.74 -0.13
N ALA A 20 2.10 0.12 0.55
CA ALA A 20 2.51 0.69 1.83
C ALA A 20 1.37 0.63 2.84
N LEU A 21 1.71 0.32 4.09
CA LEU A 21 0.82 0.44 5.23
C LEU A 21 1.50 1.25 6.32
N VAL A 22 0.80 2.27 6.80
CA VAL A 22 1.28 3.18 7.83
C VAL A 22 0.40 3.03 9.06
N PRO A 23 0.95 2.60 10.23
CA PRO A 23 0.14 2.39 11.42
C PRO A 23 -0.30 3.71 12.05
N GLU A 24 -1.47 3.71 12.68
CA GLU A 24 -2.04 4.91 13.33
C GLU A 24 -1.17 5.46 14.45
N ASP A 25 -0.45 4.60 15.16
CA ASP A 25 0.41 4.99 16.28
C ASP A 25 1.76 5.61 15.87
N GLY A 26 2.04 5.68 14.55
CA GLY A 26 3.31 6.18 14.04
C GLY A 26 4.48 5.23 14.22
N GLY A 27 4.23 3.95 14.50
CA GLY A 27 5.25 2.93 14.63
C GLY A 27 5.85 2.50 13.30
N GLU A 28 6.43 1.29 13.28
CA GLU A 28 7.09 0.75 12.09
C GLU A 28 6.13 0.63 10.90
N GLU A 29 6.53 1.20 9.77
CA GLU A 29 5.76 1.19 8.52
C GLU A 29 6.14 -0.01 7.66
N PHE A 30 5.22 -0.44 6.80
CA PHE A 30 5.48 -1.48 5.79
C PHE A 30 5.54 -0.84 4.41
N TYR A 31 6.56 -1.23 3.64
CA TYR A 31 6.70 -0.83 2.23
C TYR A 31 7.32 -1.97 1.43
N ALA A 32 6.72 -2.30 0.30
CA ALA A 32 7.25 -3.32 -0.60
C ALA A 32 7.08 -2.88 -2.06
N VAL A 33 8.10 -3.16 -2.87
CA VAL A 33 8.05 -2.99 -4.33
C VAL A 33 8.09 -4.37 -4.97
N ILE A 34 7.13 -4.61 -5.85
CA ILE A 34 6.95 -5.90 -6.53
C ILE A 34 7.82 -5.94 -7.79
N GLN A 35 8.44 -7.08 -8.06
CA GLN A 35 9.16 -7.31 -9.32
C GLN A 35 8.23 -7.13 -10.51
N HIS A 36 8.71 -6.42 -11.53
CA HIS A 36 8.00 -6.25 -12.79
C HIS A 36 9.00 -6.14 -13.95
N ASP A 37 8.56 -6.48 -15.15
CA ASP A 37 9.38 -6.43 -16.39
C ASP A 37 9.11 -5.16 -17.18
N GLY A 38 8.80 -4.06 -16.52
CA GLY A 38 8.37 -2.81 -17.11
C GLY A 38 6.88 -2.60 -16.92
N VAL A 39 6.39 -1.43 -17.28
CA VAL A 39 4.99 -1.04 -17.16
C VAL A 39 4.43 -0.70 -18.54
N ALA A 40 3.12 -0.93 -18.73
CA ALA A 40 2.43 -0.65 -19.98
C ALA A 40 1.92 0.79 -20.06
N ASP A 41 1.56 1.38 -18.92
CA ASP A 41 0.98 2.73 -18.86
C ASP A 41 2.10 3.79 -18.88
N PRO A 42 2.18 4.65 -19.92
CA PRO A 42 3.22 5.69 -20.00
C PRO A 42 3.17 6.71 -18.86
N TRP A 43 1.99 6.99 -18.31
CA TRP A 43 1.84 7.88 -17.17
C TRP A 43 2.48 7.26 -15.92
N VAL A 44 2.28 5.96 -15.71
CA VAL A 44 2.87 5.21 -14.58
C VAL A 44 4.40 5.17 -14.73
N GLU A 45 4.91 4.92 -15.94
CA GLU A 45 6.34 4.92 -16.20
C GLU A 45 6.99 6.26 -15.85
N ARG A 46 6.30 7.36 -16.13
CA ARG A 46 6.80 8.71 -15.90
C ARG A 46 6.66 9.18 -14.47
N TYR A 47 5.52 8.90 -13.83
CA TYR A 47 5.16 9.52 -12.55
C TYR A 47 5.18 8.59 -11.35
N VAL A 48 5.34 7.28 -11.55
CA VAL A 48 5.40 6.29 -10.47
C VAL A 48 6.77 5.61 -10.42
N VAL A 49 7.18 4.99 -11.50
CA VAL A 49 8.41 4.16 -11.53
C VAL A 49 9.67 4.89 -11.02
N PRO A 50 9.95 6.15 -11.43
CA PRO A 50 11.15 6.84 -10.96
C PRO A 50 11.20 7.11 -9.47
N TYR A 51 10.05 7.03 -8.78
CA TYR A 51 9.92 7.38 -7.37
C TYR A 51 9.78 6.18 -6.42
N LEU A 52 9.82 4.95 -6.96
CA LEU A 52 9.60 3.74 -6.16
C LEU A 52 10.61 3.58 -5.02
N ASP A 53 11.84 4.04 -5.18
CA ASP A 53 12.89 3.93 -4.16
C ASP A 53 13.07 5.19 -3.31
N MET A 54 12.19 6.19 -3.47
CA MET A 54 12.23 7.43 -2.67
C MET A 54 11.59 7.23 -1.30
N VAL A 55 12.15 6.33 -0.53
CA VAL A 55 11.72 5.98 0.82
C VAL A 55 12.94 5.99 1.75
N PRO A 56 12.73 6.04 3.08
CA PRO A 56 13.84 5.93 4.03
C PRO A 56 14.66 4.66 3.83
N GLU A 57 15.98 4.73 4.09
CA GLU A 57 16.89 3.58 3.94
C GLU A 57 16.40 2.33 4.65
N SER A 58 15.80 2.50 5.85
CA SER A 58 15.27 1.38 6.63
C SER A 58 14.14 0.61 5.92
N LEU A 59 13.48 1.22 4.94
CA LEU A 59 12.38 0.62 4.19
C LEU A 59 12.77 0.21 2.77
N LYS A 60 13.99 0.53 2.33
CA LYS A 60 14.50 0.05 1.05
C LYS A 60 14.82 -1.43 1.13
N ALA A 61 14.25 -2.18 0.19
CA ALA A 61 14.48 -3.61 0.07
C ALA A 61 14.59 -3.99 -1.42
N PRO A 62 15.22 -5.12 -1.75
CA PRO A 62 15.14 -5.63 -3.11
C PRO A 62 13.69 -5.81 -3.55
N ARG A 63 13.46 -5.72 -4.87
CA ARG A 63 12.15 -6.04 -5.45
C ARG A 63 11.75 -7.46 -5.04
N MET A 64 10.49 -7.63 -4.65
CA MET A 64 9.96 -8.91 -4.18
C MET A 64 9.04 -9.52 -5.23
N ALA A 65 9.05 -10.85 -5.35
CA ALA A 65 7.95 -11.56 -6.00
C ALA A 65 6.65 -11.32 -5.21
N ARG A 66 5.50 -11.40 -5.88
CA ARG A 66 4.20 -11.18 -5.21
C ARG A 66 4.01 -12.06 -3.98
N GLU A 67 4.38 -13.34 -4.07
CA GLU A 67 4.24 -14.26 -2.95
C GLU A 67 5.13 -13.88 -1.77
N GLU A 68 6.36 -13.45 -2.03
CA GLU A 68 7.26 -12.94 -0.98
C GLU A 68 6.68 -11.70 -0.29
N ALA A 69 6.11 -10.78 -1.06
CA ALA A 69 5.48 -9.58 -0.52
C ALA A 69 4.26 -9.92 0.34
N ALA A 70 3.44 -10.88 -0.09
CA ALA A 70 2.31 -11.37 0.68
C ALA A 70 2.74 -11.97 2.02
N VAL A 71 3.78 -12.80 2.01
CA VAL A 71 4.34 -13.41 3.24
C VAL A 71 4.93 -12.34 4.15
N SER A 72 5.69 -11.39 3.61
CA SER A 72 6.28 -10.29 4.38
C SER A 72 5.19 -9.44 5.05
N LEU A 73 4.13 -9.13 4.32
CA LEU A 73 2.99 -8.38 4.85
C LEU A 73 2.28 -9.13 5.97
N ALA A 74 2.03 -10.43 5.77
CA ALA A 74 1.38 -11.26 6.77
C ALA A 74 2.22 -11.36 8.06
N GLN A 75 3.54 -11.51 7.92
CA GLN A 75 4.46 -11.52 9.05
C GLN A 75 4.48 -10.18 9.80
N TRP A 76 4.47 -9.08 9.05
CA TRP A 76 4.45 -7.74 9.63
C TRP A 76 3.16 -7.46 10.41
N LEU A 77 2.01 -7.97 9.93
CA LEU A 77 0.71 -7.83 10.60
C LEU A 77 0.47 -8.86 11.72
N ALA A 78 1.33 -9.86 11.87
CA ALA A 78 1.08 -11.00 12.77
C ALA A 78 0.95 -10.63 14.24
N HIS A 79 1.47 -9.47 14.66
CA HIS A 79 1.35 -8.97 16.03
C HIS A 79 -0.03 -8.39 16.36
N ASP A 80 -0.88 -8.16 15.35
CA ASP A 80 -2.20 -7.57 15.51
C ASP A 80 -3.26 -8.62 15.20
N GLU A 81 -4.12 -8.92 16.18
CA GLU A 81 -5.17 -9.93 16.04
C GLU A 81 -6.34 -9.47 15.18
N ALA A 82 -6.52 -8.15 15.04
CA ALA A 82 -7.65 -7.57 14.33
C ALA A 82 -7.25 -6.29 13.60
N PRO A 83 -6.39 -6.39 12.55
CA PRO A 83 -5.99 -5.23 11.77
C PRO A 83 -7.18 -4.62 11.03
N ASP A 84 -7.27 -3.28 11.06
CA ASP A 84 -8.28 -2.50 10.35
C ASP A 84 -7.57 -1.67 9.27
N ILE A 85 -7.71 -2.07 8.02
CA ILE A 85 -7.01 -1.48 6.89
C ILE A 85 -7.90 -0.43 6.23
N ILE A 86 -7.41 0.79 6.15
CA ILE A 86 -8.15 1.95 5.65
C ILE A 86 -7.51 2.46 4.37
N ALA A 87 -8.31 2.66 3.33
CA ALA A 87 -7.89 3.31 2.09
C ALA A 87 -8.94 4.31 1.64
N ASP A 88 -8.51 5.34 0.92
CA ASP A 88 -9.38 6.37 0.34
C ASP A 88 -9.75 6.09 -1.13
N TRP A 89 -9.22 5.00 -1.68
CA TRP A 89 -9.49 4.56 -3.04
C TRP A 89 -9.80 3.06 -3.08
N PRO A 90 -10.92 2.65 -3.73
CA PRO A 90 -11.34 1.24 -3.70
C PRO A 90 -10.33 0.27 -4.31
N GLU A 91 -9.61 0.68 -5.35
CA GLU A 91 -8.65 -0.19 -6.03
C GLU A 91 -7.45 -0.54 -5.13
N ASP A 92 -7.08 0.32 -4.18
CA ASP A 92 -6.04 0.00 -3.20
C ASP A 92 -6.44 -1.22 -2.37
N LEU A 93 -7.68 -1.29 -1.92
CA LEU A 93 -8.20 -2.44 -1.18
C LEU A 93 -8.26 -3.69 -2.07
N ALA A 94 -8.62 -3.54 -3.34
CA ALA A 94 -8.63 -4.65 -4.29
C ALA A 94 -7.22 -5.19 -4.54
N GLN A 95 -6.24 -4.32 -4.69
CA GLN A 95 -4.84 -4.70 -4.88
C GLN A 95 -4.30 -5.45 -3.65
N LEU A 96 -4.59 -4.98 -2.44
CA LEU A 96 -4.23 -5.68 -1.22
C LEU A 96 -4.90 -7.07 -1.18
N SER A 97 -6.19 -7.14 -1.43
CA SER A 97 -6.94 -8.40 -1.39
C SER A 97 -6.36 -9.42 -2.37
N MET A 98 -6.06 -8.99 -3.59
CA MET A 98 -5.47 -9.86 -4.60
C MET A 98 -4.03 -10.28 -4.26
N LEU A 99 -3.27 -9.42 -3.60
CA LEU A 99 -1.92 -9.77 -3.14
C LEU A 99 -1.94 -10.95 -2.17
N LEU A 100 -2.96 -11.05 -1.32
CA LEU A 100 -3.09 -12.13 -0.34
C LEU A 100 -3.42 -13.48 -0.98
N VAL A 101 -3.91 -13.49 -2.22
CA VAL A 101 -4.17 -14.70 -2.98
C VAL A 101 -2.87 -15.13 -3.67
N THR A 102 -2.33 -16.28 -3.27
CA THR A 102 -1.02 -16.76 -3.73
C THR A 102 -1.09 -17.80 -4.83
N GLY A 103 -2.28 -18.25 -5.19
CA GLY A 103 -2.52 -19.22 -6.27
C GLY A 103 -3.98 -19.66 -6.29
N PRO A 104 -4.38 -20.52 -7.24
CA PRO A 104 -5.75 -21.00 -7.32
C PRO A 104 -6.19 -21.68 -6.02
N GLY A 105 -7.21 -21.11 -5.36
CA GLY A 105 -7.73 -21.62 -4.09
C GLY A 105 -6.76 -21.52 -2.91
N ARG A 106 -5.71 -20.70 -3.01
CA ARG A 106 -4.69 -20.55 -1.95
C ARG A 106 -4.49 -19.09 -1.58
N MET A 107 -4.27 -18.83 -0.30
CA MET A 107 -3.92 -17.52 0.21
C MET A 107 -2.81 -17.63 1.25
N VAL A 108 -2.13 -16.52 1.51
CA VAL A 108 -1.14 -16.45 2.58
C VAL A 108 -1.84 -16.64 3.94
N ALA A 109 -1.17 -17.36 4.85
CA ALA A 109 -1.69 -17.55 6.21
C ALA A 109 -1.57 -16.25 7.00
N MET A 110 -2.71 -15.74 7.49
CA MET A 110 -2.75 -14.55 8.32
C MET A 110 -4.07 -14.49 9.08
N PRO A 111 -4.16 -13.69 10.17
CA PRO A 111 -5.43 -13.44 10.85
C PRO A 111 -6.39 -12.66 9.93
N GLY A 112 -7.67 -12.69 10.28
CA GLY A 112 -8.67 -11.92 9.55
C GLY A 112 -8.40 -10.42 9.61
N LEU A 113 -8.78 -9.71 8.53
CA LEU A 113 -8.67 -8.26 8.42
C LEU A 113 -10.04 -7.63 8.29
N THR A 114 -10.16 -6.37 8.73
CA THR A 114 -11.24 -5.49 8.28
C THR A 114 -10.68 -4.60 7.18
N LEU A 115 -11.37 -4.53 6.06
CA LEU A 115 -11.04 -3.62 4.96
C LEU A 115 -12.08 -2.50 4.93
N ARG A 116 -11.62 -1.25 5.01
CA ARG A 116 -12.50 -0.09 5.12
C ARG A 116 -12.18 0.93 4.04
N PHE A 117 -13.17 1.23 3.22
CA PHE A 117 -13.10 2.31 2.26
C PHE A 117 -13.62 3.60 2.90
N VAL A 118 -12.81 4.67 2.88
CA VAL A 118 -13.18 5.99 3.38
C VAL A 118 -13.00 7.02 2.26
N PRO A 119 -14.08 7.38 1.56
CA PRO A 119 -13.98 8.39 0.50
C PRO A 119 -13.66 9.76 1.12
N LEU A 120 -12.65 10.44 0.57
CA LEU A 120 -12.22 11.76 1.03
C LEU A 120 -12.62 12.81 0.01
N HIS A 121 -13.70 13.54 0.31
CA HIS A 121 -14.17 14.62 -0.54
C HIS A 121 -13.31 15.87 -0.34
N GLY A 122 -12.84 16.47 -1.45
CA GLY A 122 -12.04 17.68 -1.41
C GLY A 122 -10.61 17.51 -0.91
N PHE A 123 -10.12 16.29 -0.79
CA PHE A 123 -8.73 15.98 -0.41
C PHE A 123 -8.10 15.02 -1.41
N SER A 124 -6.84 15.29 -1.75
CA SER A 124 -6.02 14.39 -2.59
C SER A 124 -4.78 13.98 -1.81
N THR A 125 -4.58 12.68 -1.63
CA THR A 125 -3.38 12.16 -0.97
C THR A 125 -2.12 12.53 -1.76
N ALA A 126 -2.15 12.39 -3.08
CA ALA A 126 -1.01 12.74 -3.93
C ALA A 126 -0.66 14.23 -3.83
N ALA A 127 -1.64 15.13 -3.84
CA ALA A 127 -1.40 16.57 -3.75
C ALA A 127 -0.82 17.00 -2.39
N ASN A 128 -1.02 16.20 -1.35
CA ASN A 128 -0.57 16.46 0.02
C ASN A 128 0.59 15.55 0.46
N SER A 129 1.11 14.75 -0.46
CA SER A 129 2.20 13.82 -0.23
C SER A 129 3.56 14.52 -0.38
N ALA A 130 4.54 14.12 0.43
CA ALA A 130 5.91 14.61 0.29
C ALA A 130 6.56 14.11 -1.01
N VAL A 131 6.17 12.92 -1.49
CA VAL A 131 6.56 12.37 -2.77
C VAL A 131 5.29 11.84 -3.45
N PRO A 132 4.60 12.66 -4.26
CA PRO A 132 3.38 12.24 -4.93
C PRO A 132 3.57 10.96 -5.75
N HIS A 133 2.59 10.08 -5.71
CA HIS A 133 2.59 8.79 -6.40
C HIS A 133 3.68 7.81 -5.91
N ASN A 134 4.16 8.01 -4.68
CA ASN A 134 4.88 7.00 -3.92
C ASN A 134 3.95 6.48 -2.83
N ALA A 135 3.69 5.18 -2.80
CA ALA A 135 2.70 4.58 -1.92
C ALA A 135 2.95 4.89 -0.44
N LEU A 136 4.20 4.89 0.01
CA LEU A 136 4.52 5.21 1.41
C LEU A 136 4.13 6.64 1.77
N HIS A 137 4.56 7.61 0.96
CA HIS A 137 4.30 9.02 1.23
C HIS A 137 2.82 9.36 1.06
N ASP A 138 2.13 8.72 0.12
CA ASP A 138 0.68 8.89 -0.05
C ASP A 138 -0.09 8.29 1.13
N ALA A 139 0.30 7.13 1.63
CA ALA A 139 -0.29 6.52 2.83
C ALA A 139 -0.05 7.38 4.09
N ARG A 140 1.13 8.00 4.21
CA ARG A 140 1.42 8.95 5.30
C ARG A 140 0.51 10.18 5.23
N ALA A 141 0.28 10.71 4.02
CA ALA A 141 -0.64 11.84 3.81
C ALA A 141 -2.08 11.46 4.19
N LEU A 142 -2.52 10.27 3.83
CA LEU A 142 -3.82 9.74 4.21
C LEU A 142 -3.96 9.63 5.72
N ARG A 143 -2.98 9.03 6.40
CA ARG A 143 -2.94 8.94 7.86
C ARG A 143 -3.05 10.33 8.50
N HIS A 144 -2.21 11.25 8.06
CA HIS A 144 -2.19 12.61 8.60
C HIS A 144 -3.55 13.28 8.48
N HIS A 145 -4.18 13.16 7.33
CA HIS A 145 -5.50 13.77 7.10
C HIS A 145 -6.57 13.17 8.00
N ILE A 146 -6.67 11.84 8.04
CA ILE A 146 -7.69 11.17 8.85
C ILE A 146 -7.49 11.42 10.34
N MET A 147 -6.25 11.30 10.83
CA MET A 147 -5.96 11.47 12.26
C MET A 147 -6.17 12.91 12.75
N ASN A 148 -6.01 13.92 11.88
CA ASN A 148 -6.04 15.32 12.30
C ASN A 148 -7.30 16.07 11.87
N HIS A 149 -8.09 15.55 10.94
CA HIS A 149 -9.23 16.29 10.39
C HIS A 149 -10.57 15.56 10.45
N LEU A 150 -10.57 14.23 10.65
CA LEU A 150 -11.80 13.45 10.69
C LEU A 150 -12.11 12.82 12.05
N GLU A 151 -11.32 13.13 13.07
CA GLU A 151 -11.50 12.61 14.43
C GLU A 151 -11.66 13.69 15.47
#